data_de6b96eb60f9650720f77b88a0922eaf
#
_entry.id   de6b96eb60f9650720f77b88a0922eaf
#
_cell.length_a   1.000
_cell.length_b   1.000
_cell.length_c   1.000
_cell.angle_alpha   90.00
_cell.angle_beta   90.00
_cell.angle_gamma   90.00
#
_symmetry.space_group_name_H-M   'P 1'
#
loop_
_entity.id
_entity.type
_entity.pdbx_description
1 polymer ?
#
loop_
_entity_poly.entity_id
_entity_poly.type
_entity_poly.pdbx_seq_one_letter_code
_entity_poly.pdbx_strand_id
1 'polypeptide(L)'
;DLALLTGVAKRIIEMNAHDEAFLTNYCDHWPELKANLAAVTWDEIYRKSGVGADAIQSIATRYAAAENVVFTWTMGITHHTYGVENVEAIANLALLRGMVGRPNAGLLPIRGHSNVQGIGSVGVTPKLKDAIFDRLQSEFGMKLPTTAGLDTLACMEAAERKELKVGFCLGGNLYGSNPDADYARKSLSQLELLVYMNTTLNTGHAQIGRAHV
;
A
#
# COMPACT_ATOMS: atom_id res chain seq x y z
N ASP A 1 -9.36 -9.82 2.19
CA ASP A 1 -9.95 -8.54 1.74
C ASP A 1 -10.85 -8.75 0.52
N LEU A 2 -10.35 -9.38 -0.57
CA LEU A 2 -11.12 -9.57 -1.80
C LEU A 2 -12.50 -10.21 -1.55
N ALA A 3 -12.56 -11.32 -0.80
CA ALA A 3 -13.82 -12.01 -0.51
C ALA A 3 -14.83 -11.14 0.27
N LEU A 4 -14.37 -10.29 1.19
CA LEU A 4 -15.22 -9.34 1.90
C LEU A 4 -15.80 -8.31 0.93
N LEU A 5 -14.97 -7.70 0.08
CA LEU A 5 -15.41 -6.72 -0.91
C LEU A 5 -16.39 -7.35 -1.91
N THR A 6 -16.12 -8.57 -2.36
CA THR A 6 -17.04 -9.37 -3.19
C THR A 6 -18.39 -9.59 -2.49
N GLY A 7 -18.38 -9.91 -1.20
CA GLY A 7 -19.59 -10.10 -0.41
C GLY A 7 -20.42 -8.84 -0.28
N VAL A 8 -19.77 -7.69 -0.01
CA VAL A 8 -20.46 -6.39 0.06
C VAL A 8 -21.04 -6.03 -1.31
N ALA A 9 -20.28 -6.20 -2.41
CA ALA A 9 -20.76 -5.91 -3.76
C ALA A 9 -21.96 -6.79 -4.13
N LYS A 10 -21.89 -8.10 -3.87
CA LYS A 10 -23.01 -9.05 -4.07
C LYS A 10 -24.24 -8.60 -3.29
N ARG A 11 -24.07 -8.22 -2.03
CA ARG A 11 -25.18 -7.78 -1.19
C ARG A 11 -25.82 -6.47 -1.68
N ILE A 12 -25.04 -5.52 -2.18
CA ILE A 12 -25.55 -4.27 -2.80
C ILE A 12 -26.44 -4.60 -4.01
N ILE A 13 -26.06 -5.58 -4.82
CA ILE A 13 -26.88 -6.02 -5.97
C ILE A 13 -28.17 -6.70 -5.49
N GLU A 14 -28.10 -7.62 -4.54
CA GLU A 14 -29.28 -8.32 -3.98
C GLU A 14 -30.29 -7.35 -3.32
N MET A 15 -29.78 -6.26 -2.74
CA MET A 15 -30.61 -5.19 -2.17
C MET A 15 -31.19 -4.22 -3.22
N ASN A 16 -30.86 -4.41 -4.52
CA ASN A 16 -31.17 -3.45 -5.59
C ASN A 16 -30.71 -2.01 -5.26
N ALA A 17 -29.58 -1.89 -4.55
CA ALA A 17 -29.01 -0.61 -4.14
C ALA A 17 -27.89 -0.10 -5.07
N HIS A 18 -27.63 -0.78 -6.18
CA HIS A 18 -26.72 -0.35 -7.23
C HIS A 18 -27.36 0.70 -8.14
N ASP A 19 -26.53 1.50 -8.80
CA ASP A 19 -26.97 2.52 -9.77
C ASP A 19 -26.95 1.93 -11.19
N GLU A 20 -28.04 1.29 -11.59
CA GLU A 20 -28.15 0.64 -12.92
C GLU A 20 -27.94 1.65 -14.06
N ALA A 21 -28.42 2.89 -13.91
CA ALA A 21 -28.27 3.91 -14.95
C ALA A 21 -26.81 4.32 -15.13
N PHE A 22 -26.09 4.52 -14.02
CA PHE A 22 -24.66 4.81 -14.07
C PHE A 22 -23.88 3.64 -14.69
N LEU A 23 -24.13 2.44 -14.25
CA LEU A 23 -23.44 1.23 -14.72
C LEU A 23 -23.65 1.00 -16.21
N THR A 24 -24.88 1.17 -16.69
CA THR A 24 -25.22 0.98 -18.12
C THR A 24 -24.59 2.06 -19.01
N ASN A 25 -24.52 3.30 -18.54
CA ASN A 25 -24.10 4.42 -19.37
C ASN A 25 -22.57 4.69 -19.31
N TYR A 26 -21.90 4.30 -18.24
CA TYR A 26 -20.51 4.71 -17.97
C TYR A 26 -19.56 3.56 -17.63
N CYS A 27 -20.04 2.32 -17.55
CA CYS A 27 -19.18 1.17 -17.20
C CYS A 27 -19.24 0.09 -18.28
N ASP A 28 -18.07 -0.41 -18.61
CA ASP A 28 -17.94 -1.60 -19.46
C ASP A 28 -18.08 -2.88 -18.62
N HIS A 29 -18.48 -3.98 -19.24
CA HIS A 29 -18.54 -5.32 -18.64
C HIS A 29 -19.43 -5.45 -17.40
N TRP A 30 -20.44 -4.58 -17.25
CA TRP A 30 -21.39 -4.66 -16.14
C TRP A 30 -22.17 -5.98 -16.07
N PRO A 31 -22.71 -6.52 -17.19
CA PRO A 31 -23.39 -7.82 -17.16
C PRO A 31 -22.50 -8.97 -16.70
N GLU A 32 -21.23 -8.98 -17.11
CA GLU A 32 -20.24 -9.98 -16.72
C GLU A 32 -19.91 -9.91 -15.24
N LEU A 33 -19.68 -8.70 -14.71
CA LEU A 33 -19.45 -8.50 -13.27
C LEU A 33 -20.65 -8.99 -12.45
N LYS A 34 -21.88 -8.65 -12.87
CA LYS A 34 -23.11 -9.09 -12.21
C LYS A 34 -23.22 -10.61 -12.18
N ALA A 35 -22.94 -11.26 -13.30
CA ALA A 35 -22.96 -12.73 -13.42
C ALA A 35 -21.88 -13.37 -12.53
N ASN A 36 -20.66 -12.83 -12.53
CA ASN A 36 -19.56 -13.33 -11.69
C ASN A 36 -19.88 -13.21 -10.20
N LEU A 37 -20.42 -12.08 -9.77
CA LEU A 37 -20.83 -11.87 -8.36
C LEU A 37 -21.97 -12.81 -7.96
N ALA A 38 -22.91 -13.09 -8.86
CA ALA A 38 -23.99 -14.03 -8.61
C ALA A 38 -23.48 -15.47 -8.43
N ALA A 39 -22.46 -15.86 -9.18
CA ALA A 39 -21.90 -17.22 -9.16
C ALA A 39 -21.14 -17.56 -7.88
N VAL A 40 -20.55 -16.56 -7.19
CA VAL A 40 -19.84 -16.77 -5.93
C VAL A 40 -20.84 -17.10 -4.82
N THR A 41 -20.64 -18.21 -4.11
CA THR A 41 -21.53 -18.61 -3.01
C THR A 41 -21.25 -17.85 -1.73
N TRP A 42 -22.28 -17.68 -0.89
CA TRP A 42 -22.16 -17.05 0.42
C TRP A 42 -21.21 -17.84 1.34
N ASP A 43 -21.27 -19.15 1.32
CA ASP A 43 -20.38 -20.01 2.11
C ASP A 43 -18.90 -19.79 1.76
N GLU A 44 -18.61 -19.62 0.48
CA GLU A 44 -17.26 -19.29 0.03
C GLU A 44 -16.81 -17.92 0.52
N ILE A 45 -17.69 -16.92 0.43
CA ILE A 45 -17.42 -15.56 0.93
C ILE A 45 -17.13 -15.59 2.43
N TYR A 46 -17.97 -16.23 3.22
CA TYR A 46 -17.79 -16.30 4.69
C TYR A 46 -16.50 -17.02 5.06
N ARG A 47 -16.26 -18.16 4.44
CA ARG A 47 -15.05 -18.96 4.71
C ARG A 47 -13.77 -18.23 4.34
N LYS A 48 -13.74 -17.54 3.19
CA LYS A 48 -12.53 -16.85 2.69
C LYS A 48 -12.30 -15.50 3.37
N SER A 49 -13.36 -14.79 3.72
CA SER A 49 -13.25 -13.48 4.39
C SER A 49 -13.03 -13.59 5.90
N GLY A 50 -13.53 -14.67 6.51
CA GLY A 50 -13.63 -14.79 7.97
C GLY A 50 -14.69 -13.87 8.58
N VAL A 51 -15.55 -13.24 7.77
CA VAL A 51 -16.57 -12.27 8.19
C VAL A 51 -17.96 -12.85 8.02
N GLY A 52 -18.77 -12.81 9.07
CA GLY A 52 -20.11 -13.39 9.08
C GLY A 52 -21.14 -12.54 8.31
N ALA A 53 -22.30 -13.17 8.07
CA ALA A 53 -23.41 -12.60 7.29
C ALA A 53 -23.87 -11.23 7.82
N ASP A 54 -24.06 -11.10 9.13
CA ASP A 54 -24.59 -9.87 9.76
C ASP A 54 -23.63 -8.68 9.59
N ALA A 55 -22.31 -8.93 9.67
CA ALA A 55 -21.33 -7.88 9.47
C ALA A 55 -21.29 -7.41 8.00
N ILE A 56 -21.33 -8.33 7.05
CA ILE A 56 -21.41 -7.99 5.62
C ILE A 56 -22.72 -7.24 5.31
N GLN A 57 -23.84 -7.70 5.85
CA GLN A 57 -25.12 -7.03 5.72
C GLN A 57 -25.08 -5.61 6.31
N SER A 58 -24.49 -5.43 7.48
CA SER A 58 -24.34 -4.12 8.12
C SER A 58 -23.52 -3.14 7.28
N ILE A 59 -22.40 -3.62 6.72
CA ILE A 59 -21.54 -2.81 5.82
C ILE A 59 -22.33 -2.42 4.57
N ALA A 60 -22.98 -3.38 3.91
CA ALA A 60 -23.77 -3.13 2.70
C ALA A 60 -24.93 -2.16 2.94
N THR A 61 -25.63 -2.31 4.06
CA THR A 61 -26.74 -1.42 4.43
C THR A 61 -26.26 0.02 4.65
N ARG A 62 -25.17 0.20 5.37
CA ARG A 62 -24.56 1.54 5.58
C ARG A 62 -24.08 2.14 4.27
N TYR A 63 -23.44 1.35 3.43
CA TYR A 63 -23.00 1.80 2.12
C TYR A 63 -24.19 2.15 1.22
N ALA A 64 -25.26 1.35 1.21
CA ALA A 64 -26.47 1.61 0.45
C ALA A 64 -27.18 2.90 0.89
N ALA A 65 -27.14 3.24 2.18
CA ALA A 65 -27.75 4.43 2.72
C ALA A 65 -26.91 5.70 2.54
N ALA A 66 -25.58 5.55 2.33
CA ALA A 66 -24.70 6.70 2.20
C ALA A 66 -24.90 7.41 0.85
N GLU A 67 -25.06 8.72 0.89
CA GLU A 67 -25.18 9.55 -0.32
C GLU A 67 -23.83 9.68 -1.03
N ASN A 68 -22.76 9.97 -0.29
CA ASN A 68 -21.41 10.13 -0.81
C ASN A 68 -20.43 9.26 -0.04
N VAL A 69 -19.54 8.56 -0.75
CA VAL A 69 -18.53 7.69 -0.16
C VAL A 69 -17.19 7.92 -0.84
N VAL A 70 -16.15 8.07 -0.04
CA VAL A 70 -14.75 8.06 -0.50
C VAL A 70 -14.13 6.75 -0.04
N PHE A 71 -13.60 5.99 -0.99
CA PHE A 71 -12.86 4.76 -0.72
C PHE A 71 -11.38 5.08 -0.58
N THR A 72 -10.82 4.76 0.57
CA THR A 72 -9.39 4.99 0.83
C THR A 72 -8.67 3.67 1.08
N TRP A 73 -7.50 3.52 0.51
CA TRP A 73 -6.63 2.37 0.76
C TRP A 73 -5.16 2.75 0.65
N THR A 74 -4.30 1.89 1.18
CA THR A 74 -2.86 2.02 1.11
C THR A 74 -2.20 0.64 0.99
N MET A 75 -0.95 0.51 1.37
CA MET A 75 -0.12 -0.67 1.11
C MET A 75 -0.63 -1.97 1.74
N GLY A 76 -1.39 -1.91 2.84
CA GLY A 76 -2.02 -3.08 3.44
C GLY A 76 -2.95 -3.85 2.50
N ILE A 77 -3.57 -3.15 1.54
CA ILE A 77 -4.42 -3.75 0.51
C ILE A 77 -3.60 -4.24 -0.70
N THR A 78 -2.54 -3.51 -1.07
CA THR A 78 -1.76 -3.77 -2.28
C THR A 78 -0.61 -4.77 -2.08
N HIS A 79 -0.08 -4.90 -0.87
CA HIS A 79 0.97 -5.86 -0.50
C HIS A 79 0.40 -7.25 -0.20
N HIS A 80 -0.32 -7.76 -1.14
CA HIS A 80 -1.03 -9.04 -1.11
C HIS A 80 -0.76 -9.83 -2.39
N THR A 81 -0.90 -11.16 -2.33
CA THR A 81 -0.93 -11.99 -3.55
C THR A 81 -2.03 -11.53 -4.51
N TYR A 82 -3.17 -11.09 -3.98
CA TYR A 82 -4.31 -10.56 -4.72
C TYR A 82 -4.41 -9.02 -4.62
N GLY A 83 -3.26 -8.33 -4.66
CA GLY A 83 -3.22 -6.87 -4.46
C GLY A 83 -3.92 -6.10 -5.58
N VAL A 84 -3.79 -6.56 -6.83
CA VAL A 84 -4.47 -5.96 -7.99
C VAL A 84 -5.96 -6.18 -7.89
N GLU A 85 -6.39 -7.41 -7.67
CA GLU A 85 -7.81 -7.79 -7.56
C GLU A 85 -8.49 -7.10 -6.37
N ASN A 86 -7.78 -6.86 -5.28
CA ASN A 86 -8.28 -6.05 -4.16
C ASN A 86 -8.62 -4.63 -4.60
N VAL A 87 -7.74 -3.98 -5.36
CA VAL A 87 -7.95 -2.61 -5.86
C VAL A 87 -9.08 -2.57 -6.88
N GLU A 88 -9.14 -3.55 -7.78
CA GLU A 88 -10.23 -3.70 -8.74
C GLU A 88 -11.58 -3.91 -8.03
N ALA A 89 -11.63 -4.71 -6.97
CA ALA A 89 -12.83 -4.90 -6.17
C ALA A 89 -13.29 -3.62 -5.45
N ILE A 90 -12.35 -2.79 -4.96
CA ILE A 90 -12.66 -1.46 -4.41
C ILE A 90 -13.25 -0.55 -5.50
N ALA A 91 -12.62 -0.52 -6.68
CA ALA A 91 -13.09 0.28 -7.80
C ALA A 91 -14.48 -0.18 -8.25
N ASN A 92 -14.70 -1.47 -8.43
CA ASN A 92 -16.00 -2.04 -8.79
C ASN A 92 -17.07 -1.71 -7.75
N LEU A 93 -16.74 -1.78 -6.46
CA LEU A 93 -17.67 -1.42 -5.39
C LEU A 93 -18.05 0.06 -5.45
N ALA A 94 -17.11 0.96 -5.76
CA ALA A 94 -17.39 2.38 -5.96
C ALA A 94 -18.28 2.62 -7.19
N LEU A 95 -17.97 1.94 -8.31
CA LEU A 95 -18.76 2.05 -9.55
C LEU A 95 -20.18 1.53 -9.39
N LEU A 96 -20.40 0.48 -8.59
CA LEU A 96 -21.74 -0.09 -8.35
C LEU A 96 -22.78 0.96 -7.89
N ARG A 97 -22.34 2.01 -7.24
CA ARG A 97 -23.24 3.09 -6.76
C ARG A 97 -22.89 4.46 -7.33
N GLY A 98 -22.15 4.53 -8.44
CA GLY A 98 -21.78 5.78 -9.08
C GLY A 98 -20.97 6.72 -8.19
N MET A 99 -20.10 6.19 -7.32
CA MET A 99 -19.25 6.99 -6.42
C MET A 99 -18.01 7.56 -7.11
N VAL A 100 -17.99 7.61 -8.42
CA VAL A 100 -16.90 8.15 -9.24
C VAL A 100 -17.44 9.26 -10.14
N GLY A 101 -16.69 10.36 -10.26
CA GLY A 101 -17.07 11.48 -11.11
C GLY A 101 -18.14 12.41 -10.53
N ARG A 102 -18.40 12.37 -9.23
CA ARG A 102 -19.34 13.24 -8.52
C ARG A 102 -18.69 13.94 -7.33
N PRO A 103 -19.17 15.11 -6.91
CA PRO A 103 -18.65 15.83 -5.75
C PRO A 103 -18.72 14.99 -4.47
N ASN A 104 -17.71 15.12 -3.61
CA ASN A 104 -17.60 14.49 -2.29
C ASN A 104 -17.62 12.95 -2.29
N ALA A 105 -17.35 12.31 -3.43
CA ALA A 105 -17.21 10.86 -3.55
C ALA A 105 -16.03 10.51 -4.43
N GLY A 106 -15.48 9.29 -4.31
CA GLY A 106 -14.42 8.85 -5.19
C GLY A 106 -13.46 7.83 -4.60
N LEU A 107 -12.38 7.63 -5.32
CA LEU A 107 -11.29 6.72 -5.00
C LEU A 107 -10.07 7.53 -4.57
N LEU A 108 -9.52 7.23 -3.39
CA LEU A 108 -8.39 7.94 -2.81
C LEU A 108 -7.29 6.96 -2.37
N PRO A 109 -6.41 6.54 -3.28
CA PRO A 109 -5.23 5.79 -2.90
C PRO A 109 -4.28 6.67 -2.10
N ILE A 110 -3.99 6.28 -0.85
CA ILE A 110 -3.14 7.03 0.07
C ILE A 110 -1.74 6.44 0.03
N ARG A 111 -0.75 7.29 -0.22
CA ARG A 111 0.66 6.91 -0.13
C ARG A 111 1.10 6.84 1.33
N GLY A 112 1.95 5.87 1.66
CA GLY A 112 2.44 5.71 3.03
C GLY A 112 3.43 6.81 3.43
N HIS A 113 4.38 7.10 2.56
CA HIS A 113 5.41 8.12 2.78
C HIS A 113 5.19 9.36 1.93
N SER A 114 5.66 10.52 2.44
CA SER A 114 5.63 11.76 1.68
C SER A 114 6.46 11.64 0.41
N ASN A 115 5.86 12.01 -0.71
CA ASN A 115 6.50 12.06 -2.02
C ASN A 115 7.23 10.77 -2.47
N VAL A 116 6.64 9.61 -2.21
CA VAL A 116 7.20 8.30 -2.63
C VAL A 116 7.47 8.25 -4.14
N GLN A 117 6.60 8.86 -4.95
CA GLN A 117 6.81 8.94 -6.40
C GLN A 117 8.00 9.80 -6.76
N GLY A 118 8.16 10.96 -6.11
CA GLY A 118 9.30 11.85 -6.35
C GLY A 118 10.62 11.19 -6.01
N ILE A 119 10.71 10.51 -4.87
CA ILE A 119 11.90 9.76 -4.46
C ILE A 119 12.28 8.72 -5.51
N GLY A 120 11.32 7.93 -5.99
CA GLY A 120 11.57 6.97 -7.07
C GLY A 120 11.98 7.64 -8.39
N SER A 121 11.36 8.79 -8.72
CA SER A 121 11.66 9.53 -9.95
C SER A 121 13.06 10.15 -9.98
N VAL A 122 13.59 10.55 -8.83
CA VAL A 122 14.97 11.06 -8.73
C VAL A 122 16.02 9.94 -8.59
N GLY A 123 15.62 8.69 -8.68
CA GLY A 123 16.52 7.55 -8.73
C GLY A 123 16.86 6.91 -7.38
N VAL A 124 16.24 7.33 -6.28
CA VAL A 124 16.37 6.64 -4.99
C VAL A 124 15.52 5.38 -5.00
N THR A 125 16.04 4.34 -5.59
CA THR A 125 15.39 3.04 -5.81
C THR A 125 16.43 1.93 -5.74
N PRO A 126 16.08 0.72 -5.30
CA PRO A 126 17.00 -0.41 -5.24
C PRO A 126 17.61 -0.77 -6.62
N LYS A 127 16.86 -0.55 -7.68
CA LYS A 127 17.32 -0.74 -9.05
C LYS A 127 16.88 0.42 -9.94
N LEU A 128 17.83 1.23 -10.34
CA LEU A 128 17.59 2.30 -11.32
C LEU A 128 17.43 1.70 -12.72
N LYS A 129 16.50 2.25 -13.52
CA LYS A 129 16.33 1.85 -14.93
C LYS A 129 17.58 2.19 -15.73
N ASP A 130 18.03 1.28 -16.57
CA ASP A 130 19.28 1.41 -17.35
C ASP A 130 19.30 2.73 -18.16
N ALA A 131 18.20 3.09 -18.81
CA ALA A 131 18.10 4.34 -19.57
C ALA A 131 18.34 5.62 -18.74
N ILE A 132 17.92 5.62 -17.47
CA ILE A 132 18.17 6.74 -16.54
C ILE A 132 19.63 6.72 -16.09
N PHE A 133 20.14 5.54 -15.78
CA PHE A 133 21.52 5.32 -15.36
C PHE A 133 22.52 5.80 -16.44
N ASP A 134 22.31 5.39 -17.70
CA ASP A 134 23.16 5.76 -18.82
C ASP A 134 23.10 7.26 -19.10
N ARG A 135 21.90 7.85 -18.98
CA ARG A 135 21.74 9.29 -19.17
C ARG A 135 22.44 10.11 -18.09
N LEU A 136 22.36 9.68 -16.83
CA LEU A 136 23.10 10.34 -15.75
C LEU A 136 24.61 10.28 -15.99
N GLN A 137 25.13 9.14 -16.43
CA GLN A 137 26.56 9.02 -16.76
C GLN A 137 26.97 9.97 -17.90
N SER A 138 26.18 10.03 -18.96
CA SER A 138 26.47 10.89 -20.12
C SER A 138 26.33 12.39 -19.81
N GLU A 139 25.30 12.80 -19.09
CA GLU A 139 25.03 14.21 -18.78
C GLU A 139 26.03 14.79 -17.77
N PHE A 140 26.46 14.00 -16.79
CA PHE A 140 27.37 14.47 -15.76
C PHE A 140 28.84 14.07 -16.00
N GLY A 141 29.13 13.32 -17.07
CA GLY A 141 30.48 12.90 -17.43
C GLY A 141 31.14 12.03 -16.35
N MET A 142 30.37 11.26 -15.60
CA MET A 142 30.84 10.44 -14.50
C MET A 142 30.52 8.95 -14.71
N LYS A 143 31.36 8.08 -14.19
CA LYS A 143 31.11 6.64 -14.14
C LYS A 143 30.38 6.32 -12.83
N LEU A 144 29.14 5.87 -12.93
CA LEU A 144 28.35 5.44 -11.79
C LEU A 144 28.71 3.99 -11.40
N PRO A 145 28.55 3.63 -10.09
CA PRO A 145 28.78 2.26 -9.65
C PRO A 145 27.75 1.30 -10.25
N THR A 146 28.20 0.13 -10.64
CA THR A 146 27.36 -0.93 -11.22
C THR A 146 26.97 -2.02 -10.20
N THR A 147 27.57 -1.99 -9.01
CA THR A 147 27.21 -2.88 -7.92
C THR A 147 25.87 -2.45 -7.33
N ALA A 148 24.97 -3.43 -7.14
CA ALA A 148 23.69 -3.17 -6.49
C ALA A 148 23.90 -2.70 -5.05
N GLY A 149 23.06 -1.76 -4.60
CA GLY A 149 22.93 -1.39 -3.19
C GLY A 149 22.25 -2.50 -2.38
N LEU A 150 22.16 -2.28 -1.08
CA LEU A 150 21.47 -3.17 -0.15
C LEU A 150 20.04 -2.69 0.10
N ASP A 151 19.10 -3.61 0.19
CA ASP A 151 17.77 -3.32 0.71
C ASP A 151 17.78 -3.24 2.25
N THR A 152 16.63 -2.97 2.87
CA THR A 152 16.55 -2.79 4.32
C THR A 152 17.01 -4.01 5.10
N LEU A 153 16.61 -5.22 4.69
CA LEU A 153 17.00 -6.45 5.38
C LEU A 153 18.50 -6.71 5.23
N ALA A 154 19.01 -6.62 4.01
CA ALA A 154 20.43 -6.79 3.73
C ALA A 154 21.29 -5.74 4.46
N CYS A 155 20.78 -4.51 4.66
CA CYS A 155 21.44 -3.51 5.50
C CYS A 155 21.50 -3.94 6.97
N MET A 156 20.44 -4.53 7.52
CA MET A 156 20.46 -5.04 8.89
C MET A 156 21.48 -6.17 9.06
N GLU A 157 21.49 -7.10 8.13
CA GLU A 157 22.45 -8.23 8.12
C GLU A 157 23.89 -7.74 7.98
N ALA A 158 24.17 -6.80 7.08
CA ALA A 158 25.50 -6.22 6.89
C ALA A 158 25.95 -5.40 8.12
N ALA A 159 25.03 -4.71 8.78
CA ALA A 159 25.31 -4.02 10.04
C ALA A 159 25.66 -5.02 11.16
N GLU A 160 24.91 -6.12 11.29
CA GLU A 160 25.23 -7.18 12.26
C GLU A 160 26.62 -7.77 12.03
N ARG A 161 27.02 -7.98 10.76
CA ARG A 161 28.36 -8.44 10.39
C ARG A 161 29.46 -7.36 10.49
N LYS A 162 29.09 -6.12 10.90
CA LYS A 162 29.99 -4.95 10.99
C LYS A 162 30.60 -4.51 9.65
N GLU A 163 29.96 -4.85 8.56
CA GLU A 163 30.34 -4.42 7.21
C GLU A 163 29.91 -2.97 6.94
N LEU A 164 28.84 -2.51 7.61
CA LEU A 164 28.42 -1.13 7.61
C LEU A 164 28.94 -0.41 8.86
N LYS A 165 29.50 0.77 8.67
CA LYS A 165 30.08 1.57 9.76
C LYS A 165 29.22 2.78 10.10
N VAL A 166 28.59 3.39 9.09
CA VAL A 166 27.79 4.61 9.23
C VAL A 166 26.41 4.39 8.68
N GLY A 167 25.39 4.80 9.42
CA GLY A 167 24.01 4.85 8.99
C GLY A 167 23.48 6.28 9.05
N PHE A 168 22.78 6.73 8.00
CA PHE A 168 22.07 7.98 7.97
C PHE A 168 20.59 7.71 7.70
N CYS A 169 19.75 7.85 8.73
CA CYS A 169 18.31 7.61 8.67
C CYS A 169 17.59 8.95 8.45
N LEU A 170 17.03 9.11 7.26
CA LEU A 170 16.31 10.31 6.84
C LEU A 170 14.80 10.06 6.91
N GLY A 171 14.15 10.61 7.91
CA GLY A 171 12.73 10.42 8.19
C GLY A 171 12.40 9.00 8.70
N GLY A 172 11.29 8.87 9.37
CA GLY A 172 10.79 7.58 9.82
C GLY A 172 11.48 7.02 11.08
N ASN A 173 11.15 5.78 11.40
CA ASN A 173 11.66 5.05 12.55
C ASN A 173 12.14 3.67 12.12
N LEU A 174 13.34 3.59 11.58
CA LEU A 174 13.91 2.36 11.04
C LEU A 174 13.92 1.20 12.07
N TYR A 175 14.14 1.51 13.34
CA TYR A 175 14.05 0.54 14.42
C TYR A 175 12.62 0.00 14.61
N GLY A 176 11.66 0.90 14.85
CA GLY A 176 10.29 0.51 15.20
C GLY A 176 9.44 0.03 14.03
N SER A 177 9.85 0.31 12.79
CA SER A 177 9.17 -0.14 11.58
C SER A 177 9.67 -1.50 11.05
N ASN A 178 10.74 -2.04 11.64
CA ASN A 178 11.20 -3.38 11.29
C ASN A 178 10.26 -4.47 11.84
N PRO A 179 10.02 -5.55 11.10
CA PRO A 179 9.22 -6.68 11.57
C PRO A 179 9.80 -7.33 12.84
N ASP A 180 11.13 -7.32 12.98
CA ASP A 180 11.86 -7.74 14.18
C ASP A 180 12.66 -6.54 14.74
N ALA A 181 12.05 -5.83 15.70
CA ALA A 181 12.65 -4.66 16.31
C ALA A 181 13.88 -5.00 17.17
N ASP A 182 13.93 -6.17 17.79
CA ASP A 182 15.07 -6.60 18.60
C ASP A 182 16.28 -6.93 17.72
N TYR A 183 16.06 -7.58 16.60
CA TYR A 183 17.09 -7.80 15.59
C TYR A 183 17.61 -6.48 15.02
N ALA A 184 16.71 -5.57 14.65
CA ALA A 184 17.08 -4.24 14.16
C ALA A 184 17.90 -3.45 15.18
N ARG A 185 17.53 -3.50 16.47
CA ARG A 185 18.29 -2.87 17.55
C ARG A 185 19.70 -3.44 17.66
N LYS A 186 19.83 -4.78 17.68
CA LYS A 186 21.12 -5.47 17.74
C LYS A 186 22.02 -5.06 16.57
N SER A 187 21.47 -5.10 15.35
CA SER A 187 22.20 -4.80 14.12
C SER A 187 22.65 -3.33 14.05
N LEU A 188 21.72 -2.39 14.25
CA LEU A 188 22.00 -0.95 14.20
C LEU A 188 22.98 -0.51 15.31
N SER A 189 23.00 -1.21 16.45
CA SER A 189 23.97 -0.94 17.53
C SER A 189 25.42 -1.31 17.19
N GLN A 190 25.66 -2.04 16.10
CA GLN A 190 27.01 -2.37 15.62
C GLN A 190 27.64 -1.24 14.81
N LEU A 191 26.84 -0.27 14.34
CA LEU A 191 27.35 0.87 13.58
C LEU A 191 28.24 1.75 14.46
N GLU A 192 29.32 2.27 13.89
CA GLU A 192 30.20 3.24 14.55
C GLU A 192 29.51 4.59 14.74
N LEU A 193 28.69 4.99 13.76
CA LEU A 193 27.87 6.22 13.77
C LEU A 193 26.51 5.95 13.18
N LEU A 194 25.48 6.37 13.89
CA LEU A 194 24.09 6.37 13.38
C LEU A 194 23.49 7.76 13.58
N VAL A 195 23.11 8.39 12.47
CA VAL A 195 22.48 9.71 12.44
C VAL A 195 21.00 9.56 12.10
N TYR A 196 20.15 10.16 12.92
CA TYR A 196 18.72 10.30 12.64
C TYR A 196 18.38 11.75 12.34
N MET A 197 17.77 11.99 11.18
CA MET A 197 17.17 13.28 10.84
C MET A 197 15.66 13.10 10.72
N ASN A 198 14.92 13.56 11.71
CA ASN A 198 13.48 13.36 11.82
C ASN A 198 12.77 14.66 12.22
N THR A 199 11.47 14.72 11.95
CA THR A 199 10.59 15.83 12.36
C THR A 199 10.21 15.76 13.83
N THR A 200 10.23 14.57 14.44
CA THR A 200 9.91 14.33 15.85
C THR A 200 10.79 13.23 16.42
N LEU A 201 10.96 13.20 17.74
CA LEU A 201 11.59 12.09 18.44
C LEU A 201 10.70 10.84 18.35
N ASN A 202 11.33 9.68 18.20
CA ASN A 202 10.67 8.39 18.18
C ASN A 202 11.47 7.33 18.94
N THR A 203 10.97 6.09 18.99
CA THR A 203 11.62 5.00 19.72
C THR A 203 13.01 4.65 19.20
N GLY A 204 13.30 4.87 17.92
CA GLY A 204 14.65 4.67 17.35
C GLY A 204 15.69 5.57 18.00
N HIS A 205 15.36 6.83 18.28
CA HIS A 205 16.25 7.73 18.99
C HIS A 205 16.56 7.25 20.42
N ALA A 206 15.53 6.79 21.14
CA ALA A 206 15.65 6.34 22.52
C ALA A 206 16.40 5.01 22.66
N GLN A 207 16.17 4.07 21.73
CA GLN A 207 16.67 2.69 21.86
C GLN A 207 18.06 2.48 21.23
N ILE A 208 18.40 3.25 20.19
CA ILE A 208 19.61 3.01 19.40
C ILE A 208 20.50 4.25 19.32
N GLY A 209 19.93 5.44 19.52
CA GLY A 209 20.56 6.71 19.21
C GLY A 209 21.93 6.92 19.83
N ARG A 210 22.92 7.27 18.99
CA ARG A 210 24.26 7.69 19.41
C ARG A 210 24.61 9.11 18.97
N ALA A 211 23.91 9.67 18.00
CA ALA A 211 23.99 11.08 17.62
C ALA A 211 22.62 11.56 17.12
N HIS A 212 22.13 12.62 17.72
CA HIS A 212 20.89 13.28 17.31
C HIS A 212 21.25 14.68 16.81
N VAL A 213 20.81 15.00 15.62
CA VAL A 213 20.89 16.33 15.02
C VAL A 213 19.50 16.86 14.77
#